data_e98ed3e3a8a79b22a0b20e4908100504
#
_entry.id   e98ed3e3a8a79b22a0b20e4908100504
#
_cell.length_a   1.000
_cell.length_b   1.000
_cell.length_c   1.000
_cell.angle_alpha   90.00
_cell.angle_beta   90.00
_cell.angle_gamma   90.00
#
_symmetry.space_group_name_H-M   'P 1'
#
loop_
_entity.id
_entity.type
_entity.pdbx_description
1 polymer ?
#
loop_
_entity_poly.entity_id
_entity_poly.type
_entity_poly.pdbx_seq_one_letter_code
_entity_poly.pdbx_strand_id
1 'polypeptide(L)'
;MPLITLLPPFWLIRVAVAAVWLYEGLWCKLLRGQPHEFEVVRAVPHFGPRFGVPFLYGLGVVEVALAGWTLSAIAPVACALTQTVLLVTLNANGLMWSRHIIHDPAGMVVKNFAFLVLVWVCASLPA
;
A
#
# COMPACT_ATOMS: atom_id res chain seq x y z
N MET A 1 8.92 3.64 -32.96
CA MET A 1 9.68 3.20 -31.80
C MET A 1 8.76 2.94 -30.63
N PRO A 2 8.74 1.74 -30.14
CA PRO A 2 7.87 1.45 -29.02
C PRO A 2 8.25 2.24 -27.79
N LEU A 3 7.27 2.84 -27.11
CA LEU A 3 7.47 3.54 -25.85
C LEU A 3 8.10 2.63 -24.78
N ILE A 4 7.89 1.33 -24.89
CA ILE A 4 8.40 0.35 -23.93
C ILE A 4 9.92 0.40 -23.78
N THR A 5 10.66 0.86 -24.80
CA THR A 5 12.12 0.97 -24.71
C THR A 5 12.57 2.15 -23.84
N LEU A 6 11.64 3.05 -23.51
CA LEU A 6 11.90 4.19 -22.64
C LEU A 6 11.56 3.89 -21.17
N LEU A 7 10.96 2.72 -20.91
CA LEU A 7 10.65 2.32 -19.52
C LEU A 7 11.91 1.83 -18.82
N PRO A 8 11.97 1.98 -17.49
CA PRO A 8 12.97 1.28 -16.68
C PRO A 8 12.88 -0.24 -16.91
N PRO A 9 13.91 -1.00 -16.57
CA PRO A 9 13.82 -2.46 -16.61
C PRO A 9 12.60 -2.97 -15.83
N PHE A 10 11.93 -4.03 -16.34
CA PHE A 10 10.70 -4.52 -15.72
C PHE A 10 10.92 -4.99 -14.27
N TRP A 11 12.06 -5.62 -14.00
CA TRP A 11 12.39 -6.05 -12.64
C TRP A 11 12.47 -4.86 -11.68
N LEU A 12 12.97 -3.72 -12.15
CA LEU A 12 13.09 -2.52 -11.32
C LEU A 12 11.71 -1.95 -10.98
N ILE A 13 10.80 -1.96 -11.95
CA ILE A 13 9.42 -1.52 -11.70
C ILE A 13 8.76 -2.41 -10.66
N ARG A 14 8.93 -3.73 -10.76
CA ARG A 14 8.39 -4.67 -9.77
C ARG A 14 9.00 -4.46 -8.39
N VAL A 15 10.31 -4.25 -8.34
CA VAL A 15 11.00 -3.96 -7.08
C VAL A 15 10.51 -2.66 -6.47
N ALA A 16 10.27 -1.62 -7.29
CA ALA A 16 9.76 -0.34 -6.80
C ALA A 16 8.40 -0.50 -6.11
N VAL A 17 7.46 -1.22 -6.74
CA VAL A 17 6.15 -1.49 -6.14
C VAL A 17 6.29 -2.35 -4.88
N ALA A 18 7.07 -3.42 -4.96
CA ALA A 18 7.28 -4.30 -3.81
C ALA A 18 7.94 -3.58 -2.64
N ALA A 19 8.87 -2.68 -2.92
CA ALA A 19 9.56 -1.90 -1.89
C ALA A 19 8.59 -1.04 -1.07
N VAL A 20 7.58 -0.44 -1.71
CA VAL A 20 6.57 0.36 -1.01
C VAL A 20 5.81 -0.53 -0.03
N TRP A 21 5.33 -1.69 -0.48
CA TRP A 21 4.58 -2.60 0.39
C TRP A 21 5.46 -3.17 1.50
N LEU A 22 6.72 -3.49 1.20
CA LEU A 22 7.65 -3.99 2.21
C LEU A 22 7.95 -2.92 3.27
N TYR A 23 8.15 -1.69 2.84
CA TYR A 23 8.37 -0.57 3.77
C TYR A 23 7.13 -0.37 4.65
N GLU A 24 5.95 -0.28 4.05
CA GLU A 24 4.70 -0.04 4.77
C GLU A 24 4.36 -1.19 5.72
N GLY A 25 4.54 -2.43 5.27
CA GLY A 25 4.18 -3.59 6.08
C GLY A 25 5.22 -3.91 7.15
N LEU A 26 6.48 -4.08 6.74
CA LEU A 26 7.52 -4.51 7.66
C LEU A 26 7.96 -3.37 8.58
N TRP A 27 8.42 -2.26 7.99
CA TRP A 27 8.97 -1.16 8.79
C TRP A 27 7.90 -0.40 9.55
N CYS A 28 6.88 0.08 8.85
CA CYS A 28 5.91 0.99 9.45
C CYS A 28 5.00 0.28 10.47
N LYS A 29 4.64 -0.98 10.21
CA LYS A 29 3.67 -1.70 11.03
C LYS A 29 4.30 -2.77 11.90
N LEU A 30 4.93 -3.80 11.31
CA LEU A 30 5.44 -4.92 12.10
C LEU A 30 6.57 -4.51 13.03
N LEU A 31 7.47 -3.61 12.58
CA LEU A 31 8.57 -3.09 13.39
C LEU A 31 8.22 -1.76 14.07
N ARG A 32 6.98 -1.27 13.91
CA ARG A 32 6.48 -0.04 14.51
C ARG A 32 7.34 1.20 14.19
N GLY A 33 7.91 1.25 12.99
CA GLY A 33 8.75 2.37 12.56
C GLY A 33 7.99 3.68 12.36
N GLN A 34 6.64 3.63 12.24
CA GLN A 34 5.78 4.80 12.13
C GLN A 34 4.68 4.74 13.20
N PRO A 35 4.97 5.20 14.44
CA PRO A 35 3.99 5.15 15.54
C PRO A 35 2.70 5.90 15.24
N HIS A 36 2.75 6.93 14.38
CA HIS A 36 1.59 7.71 14.01
C HIS A 36 0.49 6.88 13.35
N GLU A 37 0.83 5.83 12.62
CA GLU A 37 -0.16 4.94 12.02
C GLU A 37 -1.02 4.25 13.08
N PHE A 38 -0.44 3.95 14.22
CA PHE A 38 -1.18 3.35 15.34
C PHE A 38 -2.17 4.34 15.96
N GLU A 39 -1.84 5.62 15.99
CA GLU A 39 -2.76 6.67 16.43
C GLU A 39 -3.93 6.80 15.46
N VAL A 40 -3.66 6.78 14.17
CA VAL A 40 -4.69 6.89 13.13
C VAL A 40 -5.70 5.74 13.22
N VAL A 41 -5.23 4.51 13.40
CA VAL A 41 -6.13 3.35 13.47
C VAL A 41 -6.92 3.34 14.79
N ARG A 42 -6.32 3.78 15.88
CA ARG A 42 -7.01 3.86 17.18
C ARG A 42 -8.14 4.88 17.18
N ALA A 43 -8.10 5.85 16.29
CA ALA A 43 -9.14 6.88 16.19
C ALA A 43 -10.44 6.38 15.54
N VAL A 44 -10.44 5.19 14.94
CA VAL A 44 -11.65 4.61 14.34
C VAL A 44 -12.64 4.26 15.46
N PRO A 45 -13.88 4.84 15.45
CA PRO A 45 -14.83 4.61 16.53
C PRO A 45 -15.17 3.14 16.71
N HIS A 46 -15.24 2.70 17.97
CA HIS A 46 -15.59 1.34 18.42
C HIS A 46 -14.56 0.27 18.02
N PHE A 47 -13.98 0.37 16.84
CA PHE A 47 -12.99 -0.58 16.33
C PHE A 47 -11.59 -0.28 16.84
N GLY A 48 -11.16 0.97 16.74
CA GLY A 48 -9.77 1.38 16.97
C GLY A 48 -9.22 1.06 18.35
N PRO A 49 -9.94 1.42 19.44
CA PRO A 49 -9.41 1.20 20.79
C PRO A 49 -9.17 -0.26 21.14
N ARG A 50 -9.96 -1.18 20.57
CA ARG A 50 -9.88 -2.60 20.90
C ARG A 50 -9.15 -3.42 19.86
N PHE A 51 -9.39 -3.16 18.58
CA PHE A 51 -8.93 -4.00 17.48
C PHE A 51 -7.90 -3.34 16.57
N GLY A 52 -7.65 -2.02 16.76
CA GLY A 52 -6.80 -1.26 15.84
C GLY A 52 -5.37 -1.77 15.77
N VAL A 53 -4.74 -2.04 16.90
CA VAL A 53 -3.34 -2.51 16.92
C VAL A 53 -3.21 -3.92 16.33
N PRO A 54 -4.02 -4.91 16.75
CA PRO A 54 -4.01 -6.23 16.08
C PRO A 54 -4.28 -6.14 14.59
N PHE A 55 -5.21 -5.26 14.18
CA PHE A 55 -5.52 -5.04 12.77
C PHE A 55 -4.29 -4.56 12.01
N LEU A 56 -3.54 -3.59 12.56
CA LEU A 56 -2.33 -3.07 11.90
C LEU A 56 -1.27 -4.15 11.73
N TYR A 57 -1.06 -5.00 12.73
CA TYR A 57 -0.11 -6.11 12.59
C TYR A 57 -0.56 -7.07 11.49
N GLY A 58 -1.83 -7.42 11.45
CA GLY A 58 -2.39 -8.27 10.39
C GLY A 58 -2.23 -7.62 9.01
N LEU A 59 -2.51 -6.32 8.92
CA LEU A 59 -2.33 -5.55 7.69
C LEU A 59 -0.87 -5.53 7.26
N GLY A 60 0.06 -5.38 8.21
CA GLY A 60 1.49 -5.44 7.94
C GLY A 60 1.90 -6.76 7.29
N VAL A 61 1.38 -7.88 7.79
CA VAL A 61 1.63 -9.20 7.20
C VAL A 61 1.09 -9.27 5.77
N VAL A 62 -0.13 -8.77 5.55
CA VAL A 62 -0.74 -8.73 4.22
C VAL A 62 0.12 -7.90 3.25
N GLU A 63 0.62 -6.76 3.70
CA GLU A 63 1.42 -5.87 2.87
C GLU A 63 2.76 -6.51 2.50
N VAL A 64 3.41 -7.21 3.42
CA VAL A 64 4.63 -7.97 3.12
C VAL A 64 4.32 -9.09 2.10
N ALA A 65 3.18 -9.76 2.25
CA ALA A 65 2.75 -10.78 1.30
C ALA A 65 2.49 -10.18 -0.10
N LEU A 66 1.93 -8.96 -0.17
CA LEU A 66 1.74 -8.26 -1.44
C LEU A 66 3.07 -7.93 -2.12
N ALA A 67 4.09 -7.58 -1.35
CA ALA A 67 5.44 -7.36 -1.88
C ALA A 67 5.96 -8.64 -2.57
N GLY A 68 5.85 -9.77 -1.91
CA GLY A 68 6.24 -11.07 -2.47
C GLY A 68 5.43 -11.44 -3.71
N TRP A 69 4.13 -11.21 -3.66
CA TRP A 69 3.24 -11.48 -4.79
C TRP A 69 3.64 -10.63 -6.02
N THR A 70 3.87 -9.35 -5.81
CA THR A 70 4.31 -8.44 -6.89
C THR A 70 5.62 -8.93 -7.52
N LEU A 71 6.59 -9.32 -6.70
CA LEU A 71 7.88 -9.81 -7.20
C LEU A 71 7.76 -11.12 -7.98
N SER A 72 6.77 -11.94 -7.65
CA SER A 72 6.56 -13.23 -8.32
C SER A 72 6.06 -13.10 -9.76
N ALA A 73 5.46 -11.97 -10.10
CA ALA A 73 4.79 -11.74 -11.39
C ALA A 73 3.64 -12.73 -11.68
N ILE A 74 3.15 -13.43 -10.65
CA ILE A 74 2.04 -14.39 -10.78
C ILE A 74 0.72 -13.62 -10.72
N ALA A 75 -0.20 -13.90 -11.67
CA ALA A 75 -1.53 -13.30 -11.72
C ALA A 75 -1.50 -11.77 -11.52
N PRO A 76 -0.79 -11.03 -12.40
CA PRO A 76 -0.52 -9.61 -12.15
C PRO A 76 -1.78 -8.75 -12.06
N VAL A 77 -2.82 -9.05 -12.83
CA VAL A 77 -4.07 -8.28 -12.77
C VAL A 77 -4.79 -8.51 -11.43
N ALA A 78 -4.86 -9.76 -10.99
CA ALA A 78 -5.45 -10.07 -9.69
C ALA A 78 -4.66 -9.38 -8.56
N CYS A 79 -3.35 -9.35 -8.66
CA CYS A 79 -2.48 -8.66 -7.72
C CYS A 79 -2.78 -7.16 -7.70
N ALA A 80 -2.87 -6.53 -8.87
CA ALA A 80 -3.18 -5.11 -8.97
C ALA A 80 -4.58 -4.77 -8.44
N LEU A 81 -5.56 -5.61 -8.71
CA LEU A 81 -6.92 -5.42 -8.17
C LEU A 81 -6.93 -5.50 -6.65
N THR A 82 -6.23 -6.46 -6.07
CA THR A 82 -6.10 -6.60 -4.61
C THR A 82 -5.46 -5.36 -4.00
N GLN A 83 -4.37 -4.87 -4.60
CA GLN A 83 -3.70 -3.66 -4.15
C GLN A 83 -4.61 -2.44 -4.25
N THR A 84 -5.37 -2.32 -5.34
CA THR A 84 -6.29 -1.22 -5.56
C THR A 84 -7.39 -1.19 -4.50
N VAL A 85 -8.03 -2.33 -4.26
CA VAL A 85 -9.09 -2.44 -3.25
C VAL A 85 -8.54 -2.09 -1.87
N LEU A 86 -7.37 -2.61 -1.54
CA LEU A 86 -6.75 -2.35 -0.24
C LEU A 86 -6.43 -0.86 -0.07
N LEU A 87 -5.77 -0.24 -1.04
CA LEU A 87 -5.41 1.18 -0.97
C LEU A 87 -6.63 2.08 -0.89
N VAL A 88 -7.64 1.85 -1.74
CA VAL A 88 -8.86 2.67 -1.75
C VAL A 88 -9.60 2.53 -0.42
N THR A 89 -9.72 1.31 0.09
CA THR A 89 -10.40 1.06 1.35
C THR A 89 -9.68 1.72 2.52
N LEU A 90 -8.37 1.56 2.60
CA LEU A 90 -7.59 2.16 3.70
C LEU A 90 -7.61 3.68 3.65
N ASN A 91 -7.48 4.27 2.46
CA ASN A 91 -7.55 5.73 2.31
C ASN A 91 -8.94 6.26 2.67
N ALA A 92 -10.00 5.59 2.20
CA ALA A 92 -11.37 6.00 2.50
C ALA A 92 -11.64 5.94 4.00
N ASN A 93 -11.24 4.87 4.67
CA ASN A 93 -11.44 4.74 6.11
C ASN A 93 -10.62 5.78 6.88
N GLY A 94 -9.39 6.03 6.48
CA GLY A 94 -8.56 7.06 7.10
C GLY A 94 -9.19 8.45 6.99
N LEU A 95 -9.70 8.80 5.81
CA LEU A 95 -10.35 10.09 5.58
C LEU A 95 -11.69 10.21 6.33
N MET A 96 -12.44 9.12 6.45
CA MET A 96 -13.74 9.13 7.13
C MET A 96 -13.61 9.25 8.65
N TRP A 97 -12.66 8.56 9.25
CA TRP A 97 -12.60 8.38 10.70
C TRP A 97 -11.42 9.07 11.38
N SER A 98 -10.33 9.31 10.65
CA SER A 98 -9.06 9.75 11.25
C SER A 98 -8.45 10.95 10.55
N ARG A 99 -9.20 11.64 9.67
CA ARG A 99 -8.66 12.76 8.89
C ARG A 99 -8.04 13.85 9.77
N HIS A 100 -8.63 14.11 10.94
CA HIS A 100 -8.14 15.13 11.87
C HIS A 100 -6.79 14.78 12.50
N ILE A 101 -6.38 13.53 12.43
CA ILE A 101 -5.10 13.04 12.97
C ILE A 101 -4.05 12.89 11.89
N ILE A 102 -4.46 12.58 10.65
CA ILE A 102 -3.54 12.44 9.53
C ILE A 102 -2.88 13.80 9.24
N HIS A 103 -1.54 13.83 9.20
CA HIS A 103 -0.79 15.08 9.07
C HIS A 103 -1.05 15.79 7.76
N ASP A 104 -1.17 15.06 6.65
CA ASP A 104 -1.40 15.64 5.32
C ASP A 104 -2.34 14.74 4.53
N PRO A 105 -3.66 14.84 4.77
CA PRO A 105 -4.63 13.98 4.07
C PRO A 105 -4.59 14.13 2.56
N ALA A 106 -4.46 15.36 2.06
CA ALA A 106 -4.40 15.62 0.62
C ALA A 106 -3.15 14.99 0.00
N GLY A 107 -2.00 15.15 0.65
CA GLY A 107 -0.73 14.55 0.21
C GLY A 107 -0.79 13.03 0.23
N MET A 108 -1.44 12.45 1.24
CA MET A 108 -1.65 11.01 1.32
C MET A 108 -2.41 10.51 0.09
N VAL A 109 -3.52 11.16 -0.26
CA VAL A 109 -4.33 10.77 -1.42
C VAL A 109 -3.55 10.91 -2.73
N VAL A 110 -2.85 12.03 -2.91
CA VAL A 110 -2.08 12.28 -4.13
C VAL A 110 -0.96 11.26 -4.29
N LYS A 111 -0.21 10.97 -3.24
CA LYS A 111 0.89 9.99 -3.29
C LYS A 111 0.36 8.58 -3.54
N ASN A 112 -0.73 8.20 -2.90
CA ASN A 112 -1.33 6.90 -3.11
C ASN A 112 -1.93 6.75 -4.50
N PHE A 113 -2.47 7.83 -5.07
CA PHE A 113 -2.92 7.84 -6.46
C PHE A 113 -1.75 7.57 -7.42
N ALA A 114 -0.62 8.27 -7.24
CA ALA A 114 0.56 8.06 -8.07
C ALA A 114 1.09 6.63 -7.93
N PHE A 115 1.11 6.10 -6.71
CA PHE A 115 1.51 4.72 -6.47
C PHE A 115 0.56 3.74 -7.16
N LEU A 116 -0.73 4.01 -7.13
CA LEU A 116 -1.73 3.15 -7.79
C LEU A 116 -1.53 3.12 -9.31
N VAL A 117 -1.19 4.25 -9.91
CA VAL A 117 -0.84 4.28 -11.33
C VAL A 117 0.37 3.38 -11.59
N LEU A 118 1.39 3.45 -10.74
CA LEU A 118 2.57 2.58 -10.86
C LEU A 118 2.21 1.10 -10.71
N VAL A 119 1.31 0.76 -9.80
CA VAL A 119 0.80 -0.61 -9.63
C VAL A 119 0.23 -1.15 -10.94
N TRP A 120 -0.59 -0.36 -11.63
CA TRP A 120 -1.20 -0.78 -12.89
C TRP A 120 -0.21 -0.80 -14.05
N VAL A 121 0.77 0.08 -14.08
CA VAL A 121 1.89 -0.03 -15.02
C VAL A 121 2.62 -1.35 -14.80
N CYS A 122 2.90 -1.69 -13.56
CA CYS A 122 3.56 -2.95 -13.18
C CYS A 122 2.75 -4.17 -13.65
N ALA A 123 1.42 -4.14 -13.46
CA ALA A 123 0.54 -5.23 -13.86
C ALA A 123 0.47 -5.41 -15.38
N SER A 124 0.78 -4.36 -16.13
CA SER A 124 0.72 -4.35 -17.59
C SER A 124 2.02 -4.85 -18.24
N LEU A 125 3.05 -5.11 -17.46
CA LEU A 125 4.34 -5.54 -17.99
C LEU A 125 4.28 -6.99 -18.48
N PRO A 126 5.02 -7.32 -19.55
CA PRO A 126 5.23 -8.71 -19.93
C PRO A 126 5.88 -9.51 -18.81
N ALA A 127 5.53 -10.78 -18.74
CA ALA A 127 6.09 -11.69 -17.74
C ALA A 127 7.59 -11.95 -17.96
#